data_8fbf7b1498b7ca65043f158480417430
#
_entry.id   8fbf7b1498b7ca65043f158480417430
#
_cell.length_a   1.000
_cell.length_b   1.000
_cell.length_c   1.000
_cell.angle_alpha   90.00
_cell.angle_beta   90.00
_cell.angle_gamma   90.00
#
_symmetry.space_group_name_H-M   'P 1'
#
loop_
_entity.id
_entity.type
_entity.pdbx_description
1 polymer ?
#
loop_
_entity_poly.entity_id
_entity_poly.type
_entity_poly.pdbx_seq_one_letter_code
_entity_poly.pdbx_strand_id
1 'polypeptide(L)'
;LFLCCVTISRAQTIPSEKVVISVKANTTLVSFAVRTLANAPVVCDFGSNEGVKSFPSNTDGTFTKVEYQFVTPSTSERTFTIAADKLMTLRIVQRREVNGVVEVKSNALRDLNVDYVDLTAHDKVDVSLCPNLEVLTLSASGVGEIVLPKSDNLVSVQASPTLLGQGSLRQLNNQDAKNLKQLGVTGASISKLDVSNNLNLETLVFANPKKVLREINGAKALRKLQMLDVRGNALAFDQIPDRYIQDSPIENFRYSGQTSYLVPQDKVNGLTVDLSYLLSARGISTAAERTEFTWMYKRNETAAYEPVPTNKLTNILGVFTFDKSLSEDDIVRVYCKMSNPGFPGIGKKSSNTLGTYMIKLKAIPNGITSVTASDAALHVIKTDDGCRIETATPQQVMVFDVNGKTIWTGRTPSNIELKHGVYIVRSASGEVLKLVK
;
A
#
# COMPACT_ATOMS: atom_id res chain seq x y z
N LEU A 1 -21.00 -43.51 -17.04
CA LEU A 1 -22.23 -42.69 -17.15
C LEU A 1 -22.97 -42.78 -15.81
N PHE A 2 -22.73 -41.87 -14.90
CA PHE A 2 -23.56 -41.70 -13.70
C PHE A 2 -24.70 -40.73 -14.02
N LEU A 3 -25.88 -41.27 -14.24
CA LEU A 3 -27.12 -40.50 -14.27
C LEU A 3 -27.40 -40.01 -12.86
N CYS A 4 -27.19 -38.73 -12.59
CA CYS A 4 -27.59 -38.13 -11.34
C CYS A 4 -29.12 -37.96 -11.36
N CYS A 5 -29.86 -38.77 -10.59
CA CYS A 5 -31.33 -38.64 -10.46
C CYS A 5 -31.65 -37.27 -9.84
N VAL A 6 -32.16 -36.37 -10.66
CA VAL A 6 -32.75 -35.10 -10.17
C VAL A 6 -34.16 -35.42 -9.62
N THR A 7 -34.28 -35.47 -8.33
CA THR A 7 -35.62 -35.51 -7.69
C THR A 7 -36.24 -34.11 -7.70
N ILE A 8 -37.29 -33.90 -8.48
CA ILE A 8 -38.10 -32.69 -8.44
C ILE A 8 -38.95 -32.78 -7.16
N SER A 9 -38.57 -32.06 -6.12
CA SER A 9 -39.40 -31.92 -4.93
C SER A 9 -39.68 -30.46 -4.63
N ARG A 10 -40.91 -30.15 -4.24
CA ARG A 10 -41.51 -28.90 -3.68
C ARG A 10 -40.58 -27.68 -3.64
N ALA A 11 -41.10 -26.48 -3.87
CA ALA A 11 -40.38 -25.21 -3.82
C ALA A 11 -39.34 -25.21 -2.69
N GLN A 12 -38.10 -25.54 -3.06
CA GLN A 12 -36.99 -25.61 -2.12
C GLN A 12 -36.60 -24.19 -1.81
N THR A 13 -36.75 -23.77 -0.55
CA THR A 13 -36.32 -22.44 -0.12
C THR A 13 -34.80 -22.38 -0.23
N ILE A 14 -34.33 -21.37 -0.94
CA ILE A 14 -32.89 -21.12 -1.02
C ILE A 14 -32.41 -20.65 0.35
N PRO A 15 -31.40 -21.30 0.95
CA PRO A 15 -30.81 -20.83 2.20
C PRO A 15 -30.39 -19.37 2.15
N SER A 16 -30.47 -18.66 3.27
CA SER A 16 -30.07 -17.26 3.37
C SER A 16 -28.55 -17.04 3.20
N GLU A 17 -27.76 -18.09 3.47
CA GLU A 17 -26.33 -18.14 3.21
C GLU A 17 -26.07 -18.56 1.77
N LYS A 18 -25.45 -17.70 0.99
CA LYS A 18 -25.33 -17.91 -0.45
C LYS A 18 -24.12 -17.20 -1.06
N VAL A 19 -23.72 -17.70 -2.22
CA VAL A 19 -22.79 -17.04 -3.13
C VAL A 19 -23.47 -16.91 -4.49
N VAL A 20 -23.48 -15.70 -5.05
CA VAL A 20 -24.06 -15.42 -6.36
C VAL A 20 -22.92 -15.21 -7.35
N ILE A 21 -22.90 -16.00 -8.40
CA ILE A 21 -21.89 -16.01 -9.43
C ILE A 21 -22.47 -15.50 -10.76
N SER A 22 -21.73 -14.66 -11.44
CA SER A 22 -22.03 -14.22 -12.82
C SER A 22 -21.28 -15.05 -13.83
N VAL A 23 -21.95 -15.38 -14.92
CA VAL A 23 -21.38 -16.08 -16.09
C VAL A 23 -21.66 -15.37 -17.40
N LYS A 24 -20.73 -15.47 -18.31
CA LYS A 24 -20.78 -14.85 -19.64
C LYS A 24 -21.97 -15.32 -20.45
N ALA A 25 -22.36 -14.51 -21.43
CA ALA A 25 -23.32 -14.92 -22.46
C ALA A 25 -22.89 -16.21 -23.14
N ASN A 26 -23.88 -16.99 -23.59
CA ASN A 26 -23.71 -18.28 -24.25
C ASN A 26 -22.98 -19.36 -23.43
N THR A 27 -22.90 -19.19 -22.10
CA THR A 27 -22.42 -20.26 -21.23
C THR A 27 -23.35 -21.44 -21.25
N THR A 28 -22.81 -22.61 -21.56
CA THR A 28 -23.57 -23.88 -21.65
C THR A 28 -23.36 -24.77 -20.43
N LEU A 29 -22.21 -24.66 -19.77
CA LEU A 29 -21.83 -25.51 -18.64
C LEU A 29 -21.20 -24.67 -17.54
N VAL A 30 -21.56 -24.91 -16.29
CA VAL A 30 -20.88 -24.42 -15.10
C VAL A 30 -20.42 -25.56 -14.24
N SER A 31 -19.25 -25.40 -13.61
CA SER A 31 -18.72 -26.41 -12.71
C SER A 31 -17.92 -25.74 -11.59
N PHE A 32 -18.11 -26.21 -10.36
CA PHE A 32 -17.42 -25.74 -9.17
C PHE A 32 -17.35 -26.86 -8.13
N ALA A 33 -16.57 -26.66 -7.09
CA ALA A 33 -16.49 -27.61 -6.00
C ALA A 33 -16.86 -26.94 -4.67
N VAL A 34 -17.63 -27.61 -3.86
CA VAL A 34 -18.05 -27.14 -2.53
C VAL A 34 -17.69 -28.13 -1.46
N ARG A 35 -17.51 -27.65 -0.24
CA ARG A 35 -17.48 -28.45 0.99
C ARG A 35 -18.51 -27.87 1.97
N THR A 36 -19.41 -28.74 2.41
CA THR A 36 -20.46 -28.44 3.39
C THR A 36 -20.24 -29.29 4.63
N LEU A 37 -21.03 -29.10 5.66
CA LEU A 37 -21.15 -30.16 6.66
C LEU A 37 -21.75 -31.42 6.03
N ALA A 38 -21.38 -32.58 6.58
CA ALA A 38 -21.84 -33.87 6.09
C ALA A 38 -23.36 -33.89 5.88
N ASN A 39 -23.77 -34.39 4.73
CA ASN A 39 -25.16 -34.55 4.32
C ASN A 39 -26.00 -33.27 4.11
N ALA A 40 -25.42 -32.07 4.10
CA ALA A 40 -26.12 -30.85 3.75
C ALA A 40 -26.16 -30.68 2.23
N PRO A 41 -27.34 -30.73 1.56
CA PRO A 41 -27.42 -30.62 0.13
C PRO A 41 -26.96 -29.23 -0.36
N VAL A 42 -26.34 -29.19 -1.54
CA VAL A 42 -26.00 -27.95 -2.24
C VAL A 42 -27.19 -27.57 -3.09
N VAL A 43 -27.77 -26.41 -2.83
CA VAL A 43 -28.92 -25.88 -3.55
C VAL A 43 -28.45 -24.81 -4.51
N CYS A 44 -28.75 -24.95 -5.78
CA CYS A 44 -28.39 -23.97 -6.80
C CYS A 44 -29.62 -23.45 -7.49
N ASP A 45 -29.75 -22.13 -7.58
CA ASP A 45 -30.75 -21.48 -8.42
C ASP A 45 -30.08 -20.98 -9.69
N PHE A 46 -30.41 -21.60 -10.82
CA PHE A 46 -29.87 -21.26 -12.14
C PHE A 46 -30.73 -20.24 -12.90
N GLY A 47 -31.72 -19.64 -12.25
CA GLY A 47 -32.62 -18.63 -12.82
C GLY A 47 -33.95 -19.19 -13.31
N SER A 48 -34.81 -18.28 -13.78
CA SER A 48 -36.24 -18.56 -14.05
C SER A 48 -36.49 -19.68 -15.07
N ASN A 49 -35.60 -19.87 -16.01
CA ASN A 49 -35.77 -20.88 -17.06
C ASN A 49 -35.18 -22.25 -16.69
N GLU A 50 -34.29 -22.29 -15.73
CA GLU A 50 -33.57 -23.49 -15.31
C GLU A 50 -34.06 -23.98 -13.93
N GLY A 51 -34.50 -23.06 -13.08
CA GLY A 51 -35.04 -23.32 -11.76
C GLY A 51 -34.00 -23.74 -10.72
N VAL A 52 -34.50 -24.13 -9.56
CA VAL A 52 -33.70 -24.56 -8.42
C VAL A 52 -33.36 -26.06 -8.58
N LYS A 53 -32.08 -26.38 -8.37
CA LYS A 53 -31.59 -27.78 -8.37
C LYS A 53 -30.91 -28.07 -7.05
N SER A 54 -30.99 -29.34 -6.60
CA SER A 54 -30.32 -29.82 -5.41
C SER A 54 -29.31 -30.90 -5.76
N PHE A 55 -28.13 -30.79 -5.21
CA PHE A 55 -27.04 -31.74 -5.40
C PHE A 55 -26.67 -32.34 -4.04
N PRO A 56 -26.58 -33.69 -3.92
CA PRO A 56 -26.14 -34.28 -2.68
C PRO A 56 -24.71 -33.90 -2.36
N SER A 57 -24.41 -33.57 -1.11
CA SER A 57 -23.05 -33.41 -0.67
C SER A 57 -22.43 -34.73 -0.28
N ASN A 58 -21.08 -34.79 -0.27
CA ASN A 58 -20.37 -35.97 0.19
C ASN A 58 -20.56 -36.18 1.70
N THR A 59 -20.73 -37.44 2.09
CA THR A 59 -21.00 -37.83 3.51
C THR A 59 -19.76 -37.77 4.39
N ASP A 60 -18.58 -37.79 3.78
CA ASP A 60 -17.27 -37.81 4.45
C ASP A 60 -16.66 -36.42 4.64
N GLY A 61 -17.37 -35.35 4.26
CA GLY A 61 -16.88 -33.96 4.34
C GLY A 61 -15.83 -33.60 3.29
N THR A 62 -15.64 -34.46 2.27
CA THR A 62 -14.80 -34.15 1.11
C THR A 62 -15.51 -33.19 0.14
N PHE A 63 -14.77 -32.73 -0.87
CA PHE A 63 -15.35 -31.83 -1.89
C PHE A 63 -16.39 -32.55 -2.74
N THR A 64 -17.55 -31.91 -2.84
CA THR A 64 -18.60 -32.26 -3.81
C THR A 64 -18.38 -31.44 -5.06
N LYS A 65 -18.16 -32.10 -6.19
CA LYS A 65 -18.14 -31.44 -7.50
C LYS A 65 -19.58 -31.27 -8.00
N VAL A 66 -19.93 -30.03 -8.34
CA VAL A 66 -21.19 -29.69 -8.98
C VAL A 66 -20.92 -29.35 -10.43
N GLU A 67 -21.65 -29.99 -11.33
CA GLU A 67 -21.65 -29.69 -12.76
C GLU A 67 -23.09 -29.51 -13.22
N TYR A 68 -23.36 -28.43 -13.94
CA TYR A 68 -24.68 -28.14 -14.45
C TYR A 68 -24.60 -27.65 -15.89
N GLN A 69 -25.33 -28.35 -16.78
CA GLN A 69 -25.49 -27.96 -18.20
C GLN A 69 -26.79 -27.20 -18.35
N PHE A 70 -26.72 -25.95 -18.78
CA PHE A 70 -27.89 -25.14 -19.08
C PHE A 70 -28.68 -25.71 -20.27
N VAL A 71 -29.98 -25.86 -20.09
CA VAL A 71 -30.89 -26.34 -21.13
C VAL A 71 -30.97 -25.30 -22.25
N THR A 72 -31.05 -24.02 -21.90
CA THR A 72 -31.10 -22.92 -22.88
C THR A 72 -30.00 -21.92 -22.57
N PRO A 73 -28.89 -21.89 -23.36
CA PRO A 73 -27.88 -20.86 -23.22
C PRO A 73 -28.48 -19.46 -23.40
N SER A 74 -28.11 -18.52 -22.53
CA SER A 74 -28.57 -17.13 -22.63
C SER A 74 -27.66 -16.33 -23.54
N THR A 75 -28.22 -15.51 -24.41
CA THR A 75 -27.47 -14.55 -25.25
C THR A 75 -26.92 -13.35 -24.48
N SER A 76 -27.33 -13.20 -23.22
CA SER A 76 -26.80 -12.21 -22.29
C SER A 76 -26.15 -12.90 -21.10
N GLU A 77 -25.36 -12.12 -20.35
CA GLU A 77 -24.83 -12.51 -19.05
C GLU A 77 -25.98 -12.93 -18.12
N ARG A 78 -25.71 -13.91 -17.29
CA ARG A 78 -26.65 -14.36 -16.23
C ARG A 78 -25.94 -14.63 -14.92
N THR A 79 -26.71 -14.64 -13.86
CA THR A 79 -26.24 -15.05 -12.54
C THR A 79 -26.89 -16.36 -12.11
N PHE A 80 -26.18 -17.10 -11.26
CA PHE A 80 -26.75 -18.23 -10.54
C PHE A 80 -26.32 -18.19 -9.08
N THR A 81 -27.12 -18.77 -8.23
CA THR A 81 -26.90 -18.80 -6.77
C THR A 81 -26.42 -20.17 -6.34
N ILE A 82 -25.41 -20.23 -5.50
CA ILE A 82 -24.96 -21.42 -4.79
C ILE A 82 -25.27 -21.21 -3.32
N ALA A 83 -26.05 -22.10 -2.72
CA ALA A 83 -26.41 -22.05 -1.33
C ALA A 83 -26.31 -23.44 -0.70
N ALA A 84 -25.98 -23.51 0.56
CA ALA A 84 -26.02 -24.72 1.33
C ALA A 84 -26.19 -24.36 2.82
N ASP A 85 -26.81 -25.25 3.59
CA ASP A 85 -26.67 -25.16 5.03
C ASP A 85 -25.20 -25.42 5.39
N LYS A 86 -24.54 -24.40 5.95
CA LYS A 86 -23.12 -24.42 6.30
C LYS A 86 -22.18 -24.68 5.08
N LEU A 87 -22.26 -23.80 4.08
CA LEU A 87 -21.29 -23.74 3.00
C LEU A 87 -19.92 -23.32 3.56
N MET A 88 -18.99 -24.26 3.71
CA MET A 88 -17.69 -24.04 4.36
C MET A 88 -16.59 -23.63 3.37
N THR A 89 -16.61 -24.20 2.16
CA THR A 89 -15.63 -23.90 1.12
C THR A 89 -16.32 -23.84 -0.24
N LEU A 90 -15.95 -22.84 -1.03
CA LEU A 90 -16.32 -22.76 -2.45
C LEU A 90 -15.04 -22.61 -3.29
N ARG A 91 -14.90 -23.45 -4.31
CA ARG A 91 -13.82 -23.41 -5.27
C ARG A 91 -14.33 -23.31 -6.71
N ILE A 92 -13.95 -22.21 -7.37
CA ILE A 92 -14.22 -21.95 -8.78
C ILE A 92 -12.85 -21.74 -9.43
N VAL A 93 -12.31 -22.79 -10.07
CA VAL A 93 -10.94 -22.77 -10.57
C VAL A 93 -10.92 -23.10 -12.05
N GLN A 94 -10.19 -22.30 -12.84
CA GLN A 94 -10.03 -22.47 -14.29
C GLN A 94 -11.37 -22.47 -15.05
N ARG A 95 -12.27 -21.55 -14.66
CA ARG A 95 -13.61 -21.42 -15.26
C ARG A 95 -13.69 -20.14 -16.09
N ARG A 96 -13.50 -20.28 -17.42
CA ARG A 96 -13.49 -19.15 -18.37
C ARG A 96 -14.88 -18.53 -18.56
N GLU A 97 -15.92 -19.28 -18.28
CA GLU A 97 -17.31 -18.85 -18.32
C GLU A 97 -17.70 -17.92 -17.19
N VAL A 98 -17.07 -18.05 -16.02
CA VAL A 98 -17.33 -17.18 -14.86
C VAL A 98 -16.63 -15.84 -15.08
N ASN A 99 -17.35 -14.75 -14.83
CA ASN A 99 -16.85 -13.38 -14.97
C ASN A 99 -17.16 -12.47 -13.78
N GLY A 100 -17.79 -12.98 -12.73
CA GLY A 100 -18.10 -12.19 -11.54
C GLY A 100 -18.46 -13.03 -10.32
N VAL A 101 -18.15 -12.48 -9.14
CA VAL A 101 -18.65 -12.91 -7.83
C VAL A 101 -19.50 -11.75 -7.31
N VAL A 102 -20.83 -11.88 -7.46
CA VAL A 102 -21.77 -10.76 -7.30
C VAL A 102 -22.15 -10.52 -5.85
N GLU A 103 -22.35 -11.59 -5.10
CA GLU A 103 -22.70 -11.54 -3.69
C GLU A 103 -22.06 -12.72 -2.95
N VAL A 104 -21.51 -12.46 -1.77
CA VAL A 104 -21.04 -13.52 -0.86
C VAL A 104 -21.57 -13.21 0.53
N LYS A 105 -22.45 -14.09 1.04
CA LYS A 105 -23.05 -13.95 2.36
C LYS A 105 -23.10 -15.32 3.02
N SER A 106 -22.24 -15.57 3.98
CA SER A 106 -22.24 -16.83 4.73
C SER A 106 -21.50 -16.70 6.05
N ASN A 107 -22.14 -17.15 7.11
CA ASN A 107 -21.50 -17.30 8.42
C ASN A 107 -20.64 -18.58 8.53
N ALA A 108 -20.83 -19.52 7.63
CA ALA A 108 -20.10 -20.79 7.65
C ALA A 108 -18.88 -20.80 6.72
N LEU A 109 -18.79 -19.88 5.76
CA LEU A 109 -17.71 -19.86 4.76
C LEU A 109 -16.36 -19.55 5.42
N ARG A 110 -15.40 -20.45 5.22
CA ARG A 110 -14.02 -20.35 5.71
C ARG A 110 -13.00 -20.19 4.58
N ASP A 111 -13.29 -20.76 3.41
CA ASP A 111 -12.37 -20.75 2.27
C ASP A 111 -13.14 -20.41 0.99
N LEU A 112 -12.79 -19.28 0.38
CA LEU A 112 -13.28 -18.88 -0.93
C LEU A 112 -12.09 -18.83 -1.90
N ASN A 113 -12.13 -19.72 -2.88
CA ASN A 113 -11.11 -19.78 -3.93
C ASN A 113 -11.75 -19.55 -5.30
N VAL A 114 -11.37 -18.46 -5.96
CA VAL A 114 -11.79 -18.09 -7.33
C VAL A 114 -10.54 -17.80 -8.15
N ASP A 115 -9.88 -18.86 -8.57
CA ASP A 115 -8.59 -18.78 -9.23
C ASP A 115 -8.68 -19.07 -10.72
N TYR A 116 -7.81 -18.42 -11.51
CA TYR A 116 -7.75 -18.59 -12.97
C TYR A 116 -9.10 -18.31 -13.65
N VAL A 117 -9.79 -17.31 -13.15
CA VAL A 117 -11.09 -16.81 -13.62
C VAL A 117 -10.90 -15.35 -14.04
N ASP A 118 -11.58 -14.92 -15.08
CA ASP A 118 -11.50 -13.52 -15.54
C ASP A 118 -12.61 -12.68 -14.92
N LEU A 119 -12.31 -12.00 -13.80
CA LEU A 119 -13.24 -11.11 -13.09
C LEU A 119 -13.16 -9.65 -13.56
N THR A 120 -12.46 -9.34 -14.65
CA THR A 120 -12.25 -7.93 -15.07
C THR A 120 -13.54 -7.18 -15.44
N ALA A 121 -14.61 -7.89 -15.80
CA ALA A 121 -15.92 -7.31 -16.08
C ALA A 121 -16.69 -6.93 -14.81
N HIS A 122 -16.53 -7.70 -13.73
CA HIS A 122 -17.13 -7.50 -12.40
C HIS A 122 -16.02 -7.65 -11.36
N ASP A 123 -15.13 -6.68 -11.32
CA ASP A 123 -13.83 -6.78 -10.64
C ASP A 123 -13.88 -6.48 -9.13
N LYS A 124 -15.05 -6.36 -8.55
CA LYS A 124 -15.24 -6.26 -7.11
C LYS A 124 -15.62 -7.61 -6.51
N VAL A 125 -14.88 -8.00 -5.48
CA VAL A 125 -15.21 -9.15 -4.62
C VAL A 125 -15.43 -8.65 -3.21
N ASP A 126 -16.67 -8.73 -2.73
CA ASP A 126 -17.07 -8.27 -1.40
C ASP A 126 -17.40 -9.49 -0.53
N VAL A 127 -16.55 -9.74 0.46
CA VAL A 127 -16.70 -10.82 1.44
C VAL A 127 -16.94 -10.27 2.86
N SER A 128 -17.36 -9.02 2.97
CA SER A 128 -17.61 -8.34 4.25
C SER A 128 -18.66 -9.03 5.11
N LEU A 129 -19.57 -9.78 4.49
CA LEU A 129 -20.62 -10.55 5.14
C LEU A 129 -20.23 -12.01 5.46
N CYS A 130 -18.91 -12.30 5.50
CA CYS A 130 -18.36 -13.62 5.81
C CYS A 130 -17.44 -13.56 7.03
N PRO A 131 -17.97 -13.39 8.25
CA PRO A 131 -17.18 -13.13 9.46
C PRO A 131 -16.24 -14.27 9.86
N ASN A 132 -16.49 -15.48 9.39
CA ASN A 132 -15.67 -16.67 9.68
C ASN A 132 -14.73 -17.05 8.53
N LEU A 133 -14.57 -16.17 7.52
CA LEU A 133 -13.64 -16.43 6.42
C LEU A 133 -12.19 -16.45 6.92
N GLU A 134 -11.48 -17.52 6.61
CA GLU A 134 -10.08 -17.76 6.98
C GLU A 134 -9.15 -17.54 5.77
N VAL A 135 -9.57 -17.94 4.58
CA VAL A 135 -8.77 -17.92 3.36
C VAL A 135 -9.54 -17.32 2.19
N LEU A 136 -8.96 -16.33 1.54
CA LEU A 136 -9.46 -15.75 0.29
C LEU A 136 -8.37 -15.86 -0.79
N THR A 137 -8.67 -16.60 -1.87
CA THR A 137 -7.75 -16.77 -2.99
C THR A 137 -8.41 -16.32 -4.29
N LEU A 138 -7.81 -15.31 -4.92
CA LEU A 138 -8.25 -14.67 -6.16
C LEU A 138 -7.07 -14.57 -7.15
N SER A 139 -6.24 -15.62 -7.20
CA SER A 139 -5.03 -15.61 -8.04
C SER A 139 -5.38 -15.77 -9.52
N ALA A 140 -4.66 -15.06 -10.37
CA ALA A 140 -4.90 -15.02 -11.81
C ALA A 140 -6.37 -14.68 -12.17
N SER A 141 -7.02 -13.82 -11.37
CA SER A 141 -8.45 -13.48 -11.55
C SER A 141 -8.69 -12.06 -12.06
N GLY A 142 -7.71 -11.16 -11.94
CA GLY A 142 -7.86 -9.77 -12.40
C GLY A 142 -8.77 -8.91 -11.53
N VAL A 143 -9.01 -9.30 -10.28
CA VAL A 143 -9.81 -8.53 -9.33
C VAL A 143 -9.27 -7.12 -9.12
N GLY A 144 -10.16 -6.12 -9.08
CA GLY A 144 -9.82 -4.71 -8.91
C GLY A 144 -10.10 -4.14 -7.52
N GLU A 145 -11.13 -4.67 -6.82
CA GLU A 145 -11.49 -4.25 -5.48
C GLU A 145 -11.80 -5.47 -4.61
N ILE A 146 -11.23 -5.51 -3.41
CA ILE A 146 -11.52 -6.53 -2.40
C ILE A 146 -12.01 -5.84 -1.14
N VAL A 147 -13.21 -6.22 -0.67
CA VAL A 147 -13.75 -5.78 0.61
C VAL A 147 -13.71 -6.97 1.58
N LEU A 148 -12.81 -6.90 2.56
CA LEU A 148 -12.60 -7.96 3.54
C LEU A 148 -13.57 -7.87 4.72
N PRO A 149 -13.86 -8.98 5.42
CA PRO A 149 -14.64 -8.95 6.63
C PRO A 149 -13.91 -8.24 7.77
N LYS A 150 -14.65 -7.62 8.66
CA LYS A 150 -14.15 -7.14 9.95
C LYS A 150 -14.03 -8.31 10.91
N SER A 151 -12.95 -9.05 10.83
CA SER A 151 -12.82 -10.34 11.52
C SER A 151 -11.37 -10.69 11.82
N ASP A 152 -11.16 -11.27 12.98
CA ASP A 152 -9.86 -11.83 13.38
C ASP A 152 -9.66 -13.27 12.84
N ASN A 153 -10.63 -13.84 12.12
CA ASN A 153 -10.51 -15.20 11.56
C ASN A 153 -9.71 -15.24 10.26
N LEU A 154 -9.62 -14.11 9.53
CA LEU A 154 -8.94 -14.06 8.24
C LEU A 154 -7.43 -14.19 8.40
N VAL A 155 -6.87 -15.24 7.81
CA VAL A 155 -5.46 -15.62 7.94
C VAL A 155 -4.69 -15.40 6.63
N SER A 156 -5.35 -15.58 5.48
CA SER A 156 -4.67 -15.52 4.17
C SER A 156 -5.51 -14.79 3.14
N VAL A 157 -4.87 -13.85 2.43
CA VAL A 157 -5.44 -13.17 1.26
C VAL A 157 -4.43 -13.24 0.12
N GLN A 158 -4.87 -13.73 -1.04
CA GLN A 158 -4.06 -13.77 -2.26
C GLN A 158 -4.84 -13.21 -3.44
N ALA A 159 -4.22 -12.32 -4.23
CA ALA A 159 -4.81 -11.75 -5.43
C ALA A 159 -3.74 -11.45 -6.48
N SER A 160 -4.08 -11.63 -7.76
CA SER A 160 -3.20 -11.27 -8.86
C SER A 160 -3.98 -10.97 -10.15
N PRO A 161 -3.38 -10.26 -11.12
CA PRO A 161 -3.96 -10.10 -12.45
C PRO A 161 -4.28 -11.43 -13.11
N THR A 162 -5.11 -11.41 -14.16
CA THR A 162 -5.32 -12.60 -15.01
C THR A 162 -4.01 -13.12 -15.60
N LEU A 163 -4.00 -14.32 -16.13
CA LEU A 163 -2.84 -14.90 -16.84
C LEU A 163 -2.33 -14.01 -17.99
N LEU A 164 -3.21 -13.21 -18.59
CA LEU A 164 -2.88 -12.25 -19.63
C LEU A 164 -2.42 -10.89 -19.08
N GLY A 165 -2.26 -10.78 -17.75
CA GLY A 165 -1.85 -9.54 -17.07
C GLY A 165 -2.93 -8.46 -17.00
N GLN A 166 -4.18 -8.81 -17.28
CA GLN A 166 -5.32 -7.90 -17.22
C GLN A 166 -5.86 -7.81 -15.79
N GLY A 167 -6.51 -6.69 -15.50
CA GLY A 167 -6.99 -6.38 -14.15
C GLY A 167 -5.84 -5.97 -13.23
N SER A 168 -6.16 -5.24 -12.21
CA SER A 168 -5.17 -4.77 -11.25
C SER A 168 -5.88 -4.34 -9.97
N LEU A 169 -5.52 -4.93 -8.86
CA LEU A 169 -6.07 -4.55 -7.57
C LEU A 169 -5.77 -3.08 -7.28
N ARG A 170 -6.82 -2.29 -7.11
CA ARG A 170 -6.77 -0.84 -6.84
C ARG A 170 -7.11 -0.52 -5.40
N GLN A 171 -7.89 -1.39 -4.75
CA GLN A 171 -8.37 -1.18 -3.39
C GLN A 171 -8.38 -2.49 -2.61
N LEU A 172 -7.80 -2.44 -1.41
CA LEU A 172 -7.77 -3.51 -0.43
C LEU A 172 -7.93 -2.91 0.96
N ASN A 173 -8.93 -3.37 1.72
CA ASN A 173 -9.14 -3.00 3.11
C ASN A 173 -8.69 -4.17 4.01
N ASN A 174 -7.45 -4.11 4.53
CA ASN A 174 -6.87 -5.16 5.36
C ASN A 174 -6.74 -4.76 6.85
N GLN A 175 -7.14 -3.55 7.23
CA GLN A 175 -6.89 -3.01 8.57
C GLN A 175 -7.63 -3.74 9.69
N ASP A 176 -8.81 -4.29 9.38
CA ASP A 176 -9.62 -5.03 10.35
C ASP A 176 -9.24 -6.53 10.46
N ALA A 177 -8.35 -7.02 9.59
CA ALA A 177 -7.86 -8.41 9.59
C ALA A 177 -6.57 -8.55 10.42
N LYS A 178 -6.66 -8.42 11.74
CA LYS A 178 -5.50 -8.34 12.65
C LYS A 178 -4.68 -9.63 12.72
N ASN A 179 -5.30 -10.79 12.48
CA ASN A 179 -4.64 -12.08 12.51
C ASN A 179 -4.12 -12.54 11.14
N LEU A 180 -4.11 -11.63 10.16
CA LEU A 180 -3.59 -11.93 8.83
C LEU A 180 -2.11 -12.33 8.91
N LYS A 181 -1.81 -13.54 8.42
CA LYS A 181 -0.46 -14.11 8.35
C LYS A 181 0.12 -14.07 6.96
N GLN A 182 -0.73 -14.14 5.94
CA GLN A 182 -0.30 -14.18 4.55
C GLN A 182 -1.04 -13.12 3.74
N LEU A 183 -0.30 -12.18 3.20
CA LEU A 183 -0.79 -11.19 2.26
C LEU A 183 0.03 -11.29 0.97
N GLY A 184 -0.58 -11.87 -0.06
CA GLY A 184 0.02 -12.07 -1.37
C GLY A 184 -0.73 -11.30 -2.44
N VAL A 185 -0.21 -10.14 -2.85
CA VAL A 185 -0.80 -9.34 -3.95
C VAL A 185 0.29 -9.03 -4.97
N THR A 186 0.04 -9.40 -6.22
CA THR A 186 0.97 -9.08 -7.31
C THR A 186 0.30 -8.22 -8.36
N GLY A 187 1.07 -7.38 -9.04
CA GLY A 187 0.57 -6.54 -10.14
C GLY A 187 -0.48 -5.49 -9.75
N ALA A 188 -0.59 -5.13 -8.47
CA ALA A 188 -1.56 -4.15 -7.98
C ALA A 188 -1.27 -2.73 -8.49
N SER A 189 -2.31 -1.89 -8.51
CA SER A 189 -2.21 -0.43 -8.75
C SER A 189 -2.28 0.38 -7.46
N ILE A 190 -2.06 -0.26 -6.31
CA ILE A 190 -2.01 0.37 -4.99
C ILE A 190 -0.64 1.03 -4.81
N SER A 191 -0.63 2.33 -4.53
CA SER A 191 0.60 3.12 -4.31
C SER A 191 1.03 3.17 -2.84
N LYS A 192 0.10 2.94 -1.92
CA LYS A 192 0.33 2.90 -0.48
C LYS A 192 -0.37 1.67 0.10
N LEU A 193 0.38 0.85 0.80
CA LEU A 193 -0.13 -0.30 1.55
C LEU A 193 -0.01 -0.01 3.04
N ASP A 194 -1.09 -0.17 3.78
CA ASP A 194 -1.05 -0.05 5.23
C ASP A 194 -1.15 -1.43 5.88
N VAL A 195 -0.10 -1.84 6.59
CA VAL A 195 -0.02 -3.10 7.35
C VAL A 195 0.20 -2.85 8.84
N SER A 196 -0.05 -1.62 9.31
CA SER A 196 0.19 -1.22 10.70
C SER A 196 -0.61 -2.04 11.73
N ASN A 197 -1.77 -2.58 11.33
CA ASN A 197 -2.60 -3.46 12.16
C ASN A 197 -2.34 -4.96 11.92
N ASN A 198 -1.56 -5.32 10.91
CA ASN A 198 -1.34 -6.73 10.53
C ASN A 198 -0.01 -7.27 11.09
N LEU A 199 0.23 -7.10 12.39
CA LEU A 199 1.50 -7.42 13.05
C LEU A 199 1.82 -8.92 13.10
N ASN A 200 0.86 -9.77 12.71
CA ASN A 200 1.02 -11.22 12.64
C ASN A 200 1.48 -11.71 11.25
N LEU A 201 1.81 -10.80 10.31
CA LEU A 201 2.25 -11.19 8.98
C LEU A 201 3.55 -11.99 9.03
N GLU A 202 3.46 -13.19 8.48
CA GLU A 202 4.57 -14.14 8.25
C GLU A 202 5.03 -14.08 6.78
N THR A 203 4.11 -13.78 5.87
CA THR A 203 4.36 -13.65 4.43
C THR A 203 3.78 -12.34 3.90
N LEU A 204 4.63 -11.54 3.27
CA LEU A 204 4.22 -10.35 2.53
C LEU A 204 4.78 -10.42 1.10
N VAL A 205 3.91 -10.62 0.14
CA VAL A 205 4.24 -10.60 -1.29
C VAL A 205 3.47 -9.46 -1.94
N PHE A 206 4.20 -8.45 -2.40
CA PHE A 206 3.63 -7.29 -3.09
C PHE A 206 4.52 -6.90 -4.27
N ALA A 207 4.93 -7.91 -5.04
CA ALA A 207 5.78 -7.71 -6.20
C ALA A 207 5.00 -7.06 -7.35
N ASN A 208 5.56 -6.02 -7.95
CA ASN A 208 4.84 -5.25 -8.95
C ASN A 208 5.72 -4.78 -10.11
N PRO A 209 5.61 -5.39 -11.29
CA PRO A 209 6.37 -4.95 -12.45
C PRO A 209 5.99 -3.54 -12.94
N LYS A 210 4.82 -3.02 -12.54
CA LYS A 210 4.33 -1.67 -12.88
C LYS A 210 4.96 -0.56 -12.00
N LYS A 211 5.72 -0.92 -10.96
CA LYS A 211 6.47 0.00 -10.11
C LYS A 211 5.62 1.05 -9.40
N VAL A 212 4.48 0.65 -8.87
CA VAL A 212 3.46 1.55 -8.34
C VAL A 212 3.58 1.78 -6.84
N LEU A 213 3.86 0.73 -6.04
CA LEU A 213 3.94 0.82 -4.59
C LEU A 213 5.12 1.70 -4.16
N ARG A 214 4.84 2.73 -3.36
CA ARG A 214 5.80 3.75 -2.89
C ARG A 214 5.94 3.79 -1.38
N GLU A 215 4.95 3.27 -0.66
CA GLU A 215 4.88 3.35 0.80
C GLU A 215 4.26 2.08 1.37
N ILE A 216 4.88 1.55 2.42
CA ILE A 216 4.32 0.48 3.24
C ILE A 216 4.26 0.98 4.68
N ASN A 217 3.11 1.54 5.07
CA ASN A 217 2.90 1.99 6.44
C ASN A 217 2.90 0.78 7.39
N GLY A 218 3.62 0.89 8.49
CA GLY A 218 3.78 -0.21 9.46
C GLY A 218 4.86 -1.24 9.10
N ALA A 219 5.56 -1.11 7.96
CA ALA A 219 6.57 -2.08 7.52
C ALA A 219 7.62 -2.41 8.59
N LYS A 220 8.10 -1.40 9.32
CA LYS A 220 9.15 -1.56 10.36
C LYS A 220 8.64 -2.20 11.65
N ALA A 221 7.32 -2.32 11.84
CA ALA A 221 6.72 -2.98 13.00
C ALA A 221 6.51 -4.48 12.79
N LEU A 222 6.61 -4.97 11.56
CA LEU A 222 6.48 -6.40 11.24
C LEU A 222 7.68 -7.17 11.81
N ARG A 223 7.46 -8.10 12.72
CA ARG A 223 8.51 -8.88 13.41
C ARG A 223 8.48 -10.37 13.11
N LYS A 224 7.38 -10.86 12.55
CA LYS A 224 7.14 -12.28 12.31
C LYS A 224 7.36 -12.69 10.84
N LEU A 225 7.85 -11.78 10.00
CA LEU A 225 8.06 -12.09 8.58
C LEU A 225 9.11 -13.16 8.38
N GLN A 226 8.74 -14.19 7.63
CA GLN A 226 9.58 -15.26 7.12
C GLN A 226 9.83 -15.13 5.62
N MET A 227 8.87 -14.51 4.91
CA MET A 227 8.94 -14.27 3.48
C MET A 227 8.56 -12.83 3.16
N LEU A 228 9.42 -12.15 2.40
CA LEU A 228 9.16 -10.82 1.82
C LEU A 228 9.46 -10.84 0.32
N ASP A 229 8.49 -10.44 -0.51
CA ASP A 229 8.75 -10.12 -1.91
C ASP A 229 8.08 -8.80 -2.29
N VAL A 230 8.86 -7.74 -2.32
CA VAL A 230 8.42 -6.39 -2.72
C VAL A 230 9.19 -5.87 -3.94
N ARG A 231 9.69 -6.79 -4.77
CA ARG A 231 10.45 -6.45 -5.98
C ARG A 231 9.65 -5.61 -6.97
N GLY A 232 10.38 -4.79 -7.72
CA GLY A 232 9.82 -4.06 -8.86
C GLY A 232 8.87 -2.93 -8.47
N ASN A 233 9.01 -2.35 -7.29
CA ASN A 233 8.24 -1.22 -6.80
C ASN A 233 9.04 0.10 -6.84
N ALA A 234 8.66 1.07 -6.04
CA ALA A 234 9.31 2.38 -5.89
C ALA A 234 9.56 2.69 -4.40
N LEU A 235 10.00 1.67 -3.65
CA LEU A 235 10.23 1.75 -2.20
C LEU A 235 11.65 2.23 -1.90
N ALA A 236 11.80 3.04 -0.85
CA ALA A 236 13.09 3.38 -0.27
C ALA A 236 13.41 2.49 0.95
N PHE A 237 14.55 2.71 1.57
CA PHE A 237 15.08 1.86 2.65
C PHE A 237 14.17 1.85 3.89
N ASP A 238 13.52 2.97 4.20
CA ASP A 238 12.62 3.14 5.34
C ASP A 238 11.31 2.36 5.17
N GLN A 239 10.93 2.03 3.93
CA GLN A 239 9.67 1.36 3.58
C GLN A 239 9.80 -0.17 3.48
N ILE A 240 11.00 -0.71 3.60
CA ILE A 240 11.25 -2.15 3.51
C ILE A 240 11.55 -2.70 4.90
N PRO A 241 10.84 -3.77 5.36
CA PRO A 241 11.15 -4.44 6.63
C PRO A 241 12.63 -4.87 6.68
N ASP A 242 13.25 -4.74 7.85
CA ASP A 242 14.64 -5.14 8.02
C ASP A 242 14.73 -6.65 8.23
N ARG A 243 15.62 -7.30 7.48
CA ARG A 243 15.84 -8.74 7.58
C ARG A 243 16.31 -9.20 8.97
N TYR A 244 17.09 -8.37 9.66
CA TYR A 244 17.77 -8.75 10.91
C TYR A 244 17.05 -8.30 12.18
N ILE A 245 15.98 -7.49 12.05
CA ILE A 245 15.16 -7.07 13.21
C ILE A 245 13.99 -8.03 13.45
N GLN A 246 13.88 -9.10 12.67
CA GLN A 246 12.82 -10.09 12.80
C GLN A 246 13.08 -11.03 13.99
N ASP A 247 12.03 -11.66 14.51
CA ASP A 247 12.13 -12.71 15.53
C ASP A 247 12.98 -13.90 15.04
N SER A 248 12.93 -14.12 13.71
CA SER A 248 13.83 -15.00 12.96
C SER A 248 14.23 -14.34 11.65
N PRO A 249 15.44 -14.54 11.12
CA PRO A 249 15.85 -13.96 9.84
C PRO A 249 14.88 -14.31 8.71
N ILE A 250 14.50 -13.33 7.89
CA ILE A 250 13.65 -13.58 6.72
C ILE A 250 14.40 -14.48 5.72
N GLU A 251 13.90 -15.70 5.51
CA GLU A 251 14.52 -16.68 4.61
C GLU A 251 14.47 -16.22 3.15
N ASN A 252 13.30 -15.80 2.70
CA ASN A 252 13.04 -15.31 1.34
C ASN A 252 12.91 -13.79 1.32
N PHE A 253 14.04 -13.09 1.28
CA PHE A 253 14.09 -11.62 1.31
C PHE A 253 14.33 -11.05 -0.07
N ARG A 254 13.26 -10.63 -0.76
CA ARG A 254 13.26 -10.15 -2.15
C ARG A 254 12.77 -8.71 -2.23
N TYR A 255 13.67 -7.79 -2.49
CA TYR A 255 13.38 -6.33 -2.50
C TYR A 255 14.01 -5.59 -3.69
N SER A 256 14.71 -6.28 -4.58
CA SER A 256 15.45 -5.67 -5.68
C SER A 256 14.56 -5.05 -6.77
N GLY A 257 15.18 -4.31 -7.69
CA GLY A 257 14.51 -3.77 -8.87
C GLY A 257 13.58 -2.60 -8.57
N GLN A 258 13.81 -1.87 -7.47
CA GLN A 258 13.08 -0.65 -7.16
C GLN A 258 13.36 0.42 -8.24
N THR A 259 12.32 1.18 -8.61
CA THR A 259 12.49 2.30 -9.53
C THR A 259 12.98 3.55 -8.80
N SER A 260 13.19 4.65 -9.52
CA SER A 260 13.57 5.91 -8.92
C SER A 260 12.61 6.35 -7.82
N TYR A 261 13.18 6.80 -6.71
CA TYR A 261 12.45 7.24 -5.53
C TYR A 261 11.95 8.67 -5.71
N LEU A 262 10.70 8.92 -5.39
CA LEU A 262 10.13 10.26 -5.37
C LEU A 262 10.30 10.86 -3.98
N VAL A 263 11.17 11.85 -3.86
CA VAL A 263 11.34 12.59 -2.60
C VAL A 263 10.05 13.34 -2.28
N PRO A 264 9.48 13.19 -1.07
CA PRO A 264 8.29 13.91 -0.65
C PRO A 264 8.47 15.43 -0.74
N GLN A 265 7.43 16.16 -1.12
CA GLN A 265 7.49 17.60 -1.37
C GLN A 265 7.83 18.39 -0.08
N ASP A 266 7.38 17.94 1.07
CA ASP A 266 7.69 18.53 2.38
C ASP A 266 9.17 18.36 2.79
N LYS A 267 9.91 17.49 2.10
CA LYS A 267 11.35 17.26 2.27
C LYS A 267 12.23 18.14 1.36
N VAL A 268 11.60 19.00 0.57
CA VAL A 268 12.29 19.92 -0.35
C VAL A 268 11.92 21.35 0.02
N ASN A 269 12.91 22.17 0.38
CA ASN A 269 12.70 23.58 0.75
C ASN A 269 13.81 24.46 0.18
N GLY A 270 13.46 25.32 -0.78
CA GLY A 270 14.42 26.17 -1.46
C GLY A 270 15.51 25.36 -2.15
N LEU A 271 16.77 25.59 -1.78
CA LEU A 271 17.92 24.83 -2.24
C LEU A 271 18.28 23.64 -1.32
N THR A 272 17.39 23.25 -0.43
CA THR A 272 17.63 22.20 0.58
C THR A 272 16.75 20.98 0.32
N VAL A 273 17.35 19.80 0.42
CA VAL A 273 16.68 18.49 0.38
C VAL A 273 16.97 17.75 1.67
N ASP A 274 15.94 17.36 2.41
CA ASP A 274 16.04 16.58 3.64
C ASP A 274 15.86 15.09 3.33
N LEU A 275 16.94 14.32 3.35
CA LEU A 275 16.94 12.86 3.27
C LEU A 275 17.41 12.23 4.60
N SER A 276 17.36 12.97 5.71
CA SER A 276 17.81 12.49 7.04
C SER A 276 17.09 11.22 7.49
N TYR A 277 15.83 11.03 7.10
CA TYR A 277 15.02 9.83 7.38
C TYR A 277 15.51 8.58 6.61
N LEU A 278 16.33 8.77 5.56
CA LEU A 278 16.98 7.68 4.81
C LEU A 278 18.45 7.46 5.23
N LEU A 279 18.95 8.24 6.17
CA LEU A 279 20.35 8.15 6.62
C LEU A 279 20.67 6.78 7.22
N SER A 280 19.69 6.16 7.89
CA SER A 280 19.81 4.83 8.44
C SER A 280 18.56 4.00 8.10
N ALA A 281 18.76 2.86 7.48
CA ALA A 281 17.65 1.93 7.20
C ALA A 281 17.02 1.31 8.46
N ARG A 282 17.76 1.29 9.58
CA ARG A 282 17.38 0.63 10.84
C ARG A 282 17.07 1.58 11.99
N GLY A 283 17.17 2.90 11.76
CA GLY A 283 17.12 3.86 12.86
C GLY A 283 18.38 3.85 13.75
N ILE A 284 19.38 3.03 13.46
CA ILE A 284 20.66 2.92 14.16
C ILE A 284 21.70 3.72 13.38
N SER A 285 22.33 4.69 13.99
CA SER A 285 23.26 5.62 13.35
C SER A 285 24.74 5.20 13.44
N THR A 286 25.05 3.90 13.39
CA THR A 286 26.46 3.50 13.26
C THR A 286 27.01 3.87 11.87
N ALA A 287 28.26 4.29 11.78
CA ALA A 287 28.87 4.69 10.52
C ALA A 287 28.85 3.57 9.45
N ALA A 288 28.90 2.30 9.89
CA ALA A 288 28.89 1.11 9.04
C ALA A 288 27.52 0.82 8.40
N GLU A 289 26.45 1.45 8.90
CA GLU A 289 25.06 1.18 8.45
C GLU A 289 24.41 2.40 7.80
N ARG A 290 25.17 3.49 7.62
CA ARG A 290 24.67 4.72 7.00
C ARG A 290 24.50 4.57 5.51
N THR A 291 23.46 5.22 5.00
CA THR A 291 23.26 5.41 3.57
C THR A 291 24.34 6.34 3.02
N GLU A 292 24.95 5.92 1.95
CA GLU A 292 25.82 6.76 1.14
C GLU A 292 24.98 7.52 0.10
N PHE A 293 25.21 8.82 -0.01
CA PHE A 293 24.51 9.71 -0.92
C PHE A 293 25.49 10.28 -1.94
N THR A 294 25.26 10.04 -3.21
CA THR A 294 26.02 10.63 -4.30
C THR A 294 25.09 11.51 -5.13
N TRP A 295 25.34 12.82 -5.06
CA TRP A 295 24.53 13.79 -5.79
C TRP A 295 25.09 14.08 -7.16
N MET A 296 24.17 14.15 -8.14
CA MET A 296 24.43 14.52 -9.53
C MET A 296 23.60 15.75 -9.86
N TYR A 297 24.13 16.64 -10.67
CA TYR A 297 23.42 17.84 -11.12
C TYR A 297 23.59 18.05 -12.63
N LYS A 298 22.75 18.90 -13.19
CA LYS A 298 22.92 19.48 -14.52
C LYS A 298 22.65 20.98 -14.49
N ARG A 299 23.43 21.74 -15.27
CA ARG A 299 23.43 23.22 -15.26
C ARG A 299 22.13 23.79 -15.83
N ASN A 300 21.57 23.13 -16.87
CA ASN A 300 20.35 23.52 -17.55
C ASN A 300 19.61 22.26 -18.03
N GLU A 301 18.50 22.39 -18.75
CA GLU A 301 17.66 21.25 -19.19
C GLU A 301 18.38 20.32 -20.18
N THR A 302 19.29 20.83 -20.99
CA THR A 302 19.97 20.07 -22.05
C THR A 302 21.32 19.51 -21.64
N ALA A 303 21.93 20.03 -20.56
CA ALA A 303 23.22 19.61 -20.08
C ALA A 303 23.23 18.16 -19.60
N ALA A 304 24.38 17.50 -19.71
CA ALA A 304 24.61 16.19 -19.11
C ALA A 304 24.67 16.31 -17.57
N TYR A 305 24.39 15.18 -16.89
CA TYR A 305 24.58 15.11 -15.45
C TYR A 305 26.04 14.94 -15.07
N GLU A 306 26.48 15.73 -14.11
CA GLU A 306 27.81 15.69 -13.52
C GLU A 306 27.74 15.51 -12.01
N PRO A 307 28.76 14.97 -11.34
CA PRO A 307 28.82 14.94 -9.87
C PRO A 307 28.78 16.36 -9.31
N VAL A 308 28.00 16.56 -8.23
CA VAL A 308 27.97 17.83 -7.51
C VAL A 308 29.34 18.06 -6.86
N PRO A 309 30.04 19.18 -7.14
CA PRO A 309 31.31 19.51 -6.48
C PRO A 309 31.11 19.62 -4.96
N THR A 310 32.07 19.09 -4.19
CA THR A 310 31.99 19.05 -2.72
C THR A 310 31.89 20.43 -2.06
N ASN A 311 32.48 21.45 -2.66
CA ASN A 311 32.39 22.84 -2.20
C ASN A 311 31.07 23.55 -2.57
N LYS A 312 30.19 22.86 -3.31
CA LYS A 312 28.85 23.35 -3.73
C LYS A 312 27.69 22.60 -3.03
N LEU A 313 28.02 21.78 -2.07
CA LEU A 313 27.07 20.96 -1.32
C LEU A 313 27.46 20.95 0.16
N THR A 314 26.51 21.31 1.00
CA THR A 314 26.62 21.11 2.44
C THR A 314 25.74 19.92 2.84
N ASN A 315 26.29 19.01 3.65
CA ASN A 315 25.56 17.87 4.21
C ASN A 315 25.63 17.91 5.74
N ILE A 316 24.48 18.02 6.38
CA ILE A 316 24.34 17.91 7.83
C ILE A 316 23.39 16.76 8.12
N LEU A 317 23.93 15.59 8.43
CA LEU A 317 23.16 14.39 8.81
C LEU A 317 22.02 14.04 7.83
N GLY A 318 22.31 14.06 6.53
CA GLY A 318 21.34 13.74 5.49
C GLY A 318 20.46 14.91 5.04
N VAL A 319 20.68 16.11 5.58
CA VAL A 319 20.09 17.36 5.08
C VAL A 319 21.11 18.02 4.15
N PHE A 320 20.75 18.15 2.89
CA PHE A 320 21.64 18.62 1.83
C PHE A 320 21.23 20.01 1.36
N THR A 321 22.16 20.97 1.39
CA THR A 321 21.94 22.34 0.87
C THR A 321 22.86 22.58 -0.31
N PHE A 322 22.30 23.00 -1.43
CA PHE A 322 22.98 23.21 -2.70
C PHE A 322 23.29 24.68 -2.94
N ASP A 323 24.45 24.94 -3.57
CA ASP A 323 24.81 26.28 -4.01
C ASP A 323 24.04 26.65 -5.30
N LYS A 324 23.46 27.85 -5.35
CA LYS A 324 22.72 28.35 -6.51
C LYS A 324 23.55 28.42 -7.81
N SER A 325 24.87 28.55 -7.66
CA SER A 325 25.80 28.62 -8.82
C SER A 325 25.93 27.29 -9.59
N LEU A 326 25.26 26.21 -9.11
CA LEU A 326 25.10 24.97 -9.88
C LEU A 326 24.11 25.11 -11.05
N SER A 327 23.45 26.27 -11.18
CA SER A 327 22.47 26.53 -12.23
C SER A 327 22.79 27.79 -13.03
N GLU A 328 22.44 27.77 -14.31
CA GLU A 328 22.51 28.91 -15.22
C GLU A 328 21.18 29.72 -15.27
N ASP A 329 20.06 29.14 -14.79
CA ASP A 329 18.70 29.67 -14.91
C ASP A 329 17.93 29.72 -13.56
N ASP A 330 18.65 29.90 -12.45
CA ASP A 330 18.11 29.91 -11.07
C ASP A 330 17.37 28.63 -10.62
N ILE A 331 17.42 27.56 -11.42
CA ILE A 331 16.82 26.26 -11.07
C ILE A 331 17.91 25.19 -10.97
N VAL A 332 18.30 24.85 -9.75
CA VAL A 332 19.26 23.76 -9.51
C VAL A 332 18.56 22.41 -9.70
N ARG A 333 19.07 21.64 -10.66
CA ARG A 333 18.50 20.33 -11.03
C ARG A 333 19.42 19.23 -10.54
N VAL A 334 18.95 18.47 -9.57
CA VAL A 334 19.75 17.43 -8.92
C VAL A 334 18.99 16.11 -8.88
N TYR A 335 19.73 15.01 -8.83
CA TYR A 335 19.21 13.73 -8.34
C TYR A 335 20.27 13.04 -7.48
N CYS A 336 19.82 12.20 -6.56
CA CYS A 336 20.67 11.46 -5.65
C CYS A 336 20.73 9.98 -6.04
N LYS A 337 21.94 9.40 -6.02
CA LYS A 337 22.15 7.95 -5.98
C LYS A 337 22.39 7.57 -4.53
N MET A 338 21.67 6.59 -4.03
CA MET A 338 21.74 6.15 -2.65
C MET A 338 22.13 4.67 -2.59
N SER A 339 23.07 4.31 -1.75
CA SER A 339 23.41 2.92 -1.42
C SER A 339 23.37 2.73 0.10
N ASN A 340 22.90 1.54 0.54
CA ASN A 340 22.85 1.22 1.95
C ASN A 340 23.31 -0.23 2.16
N PRO A 341 24.22 -0.49 3.11
CA PRO A 341 24.75 -1.84 3.37
C PRO A 341 23.68 -2.88 3.73
N GLY A 342 22.56 -2.45 4.37
CA GLY A 342 21.44 -3.33 4.69
C GLY A 342 20.62 -3.78 3.46
N PHE A 343 20.76 -3.07 2.32
CA PHE A 343 20.01 -3.31 1.10
C PHE A 343 20.89 -3.30 -0.17
N PRO A 344 21.90 -4.17 -0.25
CA PRO A 344 22.91 -4.11 -1.32
C PRO A 344 22.37 -4.33 -2.74
N GLY A 345 21.16 -4.86 -2.89
CA GLY A 345 20.55 -5.13 -4.20
C GLY A 345 19.32 -4.28 -4.52
N ILE A 346 19.14 -3.12 -3.90
CA ILE A 346 17.87 -2.35 -4.01
C ILE A 346 17.61 -1.76 -5.39
N GLY A 347 18.65 -1.36 -6.11
CA GLY A 347 18.56 -0.66 -7.38
C GLY A 347 18.09 -1.53 -8.55
N LYS A 348 18.19 -0.97 -9.76
CA LYS A 348 17.94 -1.70 -11.01
C LYS A 348 18.95 -2.87 -11.13
N LYS A 349 18.63 -3.89 -11.94
CA LYS A 349 19.44 -5.12 -12.11
C LYS A 349 20.94 -4.92 -12.30
N SER A 350 21.37 -3.76 -12.78
CA SER A 350 22.79 -3.41 -13.04
C SER A 350 23.35 -2.40 -12.03
N SER A 351 22.62 -2.04 -10.97
CA SER A 351 23.01 -1.00 -10.03
C SER A 351 22.59 -1.38 -8.61
N ASN A 352 23.54 -1.31 -7.70
CA ASN A 352 23.30 -1.45 -6.26
C ASN A 352 22.81 -0.15 -5.61
N THR A 353 22.39 0.83 -6.41
CA THR A 353 21.96 2.14 -5.94
C THR A 353 20.49 2.40 -6.25
N LEU A 354 19.78 3.00 -5.32
CA LEU A 354 18.47 3.58 -5.51
C LEU A 354 18.65 5.03 -5.97
N GLY A 355 18.13 5.37 -7.14
CA GLY A 355 18.16 6.76 -7.63
C GLY A 355 16.91 7.52 -7.22
N THR A 356 17.00 8.81 -6.92
CA THR A 356 15.82 9.69 -6.88
C THR A 356 15.39 10.08 -8.30
N TYR A 357 14.15 10.51 -8.45
CA TYR A 357 13.79 11.35 -9.59
C TYR A 357 14.56 12.66 -9.53
N MET A 358 14.64 13.37 -10.68
CA MET A 358 15.19 14.72 -10.72
C MET A 358 14.38 15.66 -9.83
N ILE A 359 15.06 16.41 -8.98
CA ILE A 359 14.50 17.43 -8.10
C ILE A 359 14.90 18.79 -8.69
N LYS A 360 13.91 19.67 -8.88
CA LYS A 360 14.12 21.05 -9.30
C LYS A 360 14.09 21.95 -8.07
N LEU A 361 15.21 22.54 -7.72
CA LEU A 361 15.37 23.39 -6.57
C LEU A 361 15.45 24.85 -7.02
N LYS A 362 14.73 25.73 -6.35
CA LYS A 362 14.76 27.17 -6.59
C LYS A 362 15.09 27.88 -5.29
N ALA A 363 16.06 28.79 -5.33
CA ALA A 363 16.33 29.63 -4.18
C ALA A 363 15.07 30.39 -3.77
N ILE A 364 14.74 30.31 -2.50
CA ILE A 364 13.71 31.20 -1.95
C ILE A 364 14.36 32.59 -1.89
N PRO A 365 13.79 33.63 -2.53
CA PRO A 365 14.31 34.97 -2.45
C PRO A 365 14.51 35.35 -0.96
N ASN A 366 15.69 35.87 -0.61
CA ASN A 366 15.94 36.43 0.71
C ASN A 366 15.11 37.73 0.84
N GLY A 367 13.87 37.59 1.16
CA GLY A 367 12.92 38.60 1.49
C GLY A 367 11.71 37.86 2.01
N ILE A 368 11.29 38.14 3.21
CA ILE A 368 9.97 37.77 3.68
C ILE A 368 9.01 38.54 2.77
N THR A 369 8.72 37.99 1.57
CA THR A 369 7.43 38.26 0.97
C THR A 369 6.46 37.67 1.95
N SER A 370 5.64 38.54 2.56
CA SER A 370 4.53 38.16 3.40
C SER A 370 3.98 36.82 2.94
N VAL A 371 4.08 35.78 3.76
CA VAL A 371 3.23 34.62 3.62
C VAL A 371 1.84 35.23 3.61
N THR A 372 1.16 35.21 2.48
CA THR A 372 -0.28 35.44 2.44
C THR A 372 -0.83 34.31 3.29
N ALA A 373 -1.13 34.67 4.53
CA ALA A 373 -1.64 33.78 5.53
C ALA A 373 -2.96 33.19 5.03
N SER A 374 -2.96 31.90 4.77
CA SER A 374 -4.07 31.12 5.28
C SER A 374 -3.86 31.07 6.78
N ASP A 375 -4.62 31.83 7.55
CA ASP A 375 -4.76 31.82 9.02
C ASP A 375 -3.65 31.13 9.87
N ALA A 376 -2.37 31.32 9.54
CA ALA A 376 -1.26 30.84 10.35
C ALA A 376 -1.22 31.66 11.64
N ALA A 377 -1.42 31.03 12.75
CA ALA A 377 -1.56 31.69 14.03
C ALA A 377 -0.24 32.29 14.56
N LEU A 378 0.93 31.98 13.99
CA LEU A 378 2.24 32.42 14.45
C LEU A 378 3.01 33.22 13.39
N HIS A 379 3.30 34.49 13.66
CA HIS A 379 4.09 35.37 12.81
C HIS A 379 5.37 35.80 13.53
N VAL A 380 6.52 35.78 12.85
CA VAL A 380 7.79 36.25 13.37
C VAL A 380 8.36 37.29 12.40
N ILE A 381 8.42 38.54 12.85
CA ILE A 381 8.88 39.68 12.08
C ILE A 381 10.29 40.05 12.57
N LYS A 382 11.29 40.10 11.69
CA LYS A 382 12.64 40.54 12.07
C LYS A 382 12.65 42.02 12.32
N THR A 383 13.40 42.41 13.36
CA THR A 383 13.72 43.81 13.72
C THR A 383 15.23 43.99 13.82
N ASP A 384 15.71 45.22 13.86
CA ASP A 384 17.15 45.52 13.92
C ASP A 384 17.83 44.86 15.14
N ASP A 385 17.13 44.80 16.27
CA ASP A 385 17.66 44.24 17.52
C ASP A 385 17.19 42.84 17.85
N GLY A 386 16.32 42.23 17.03
CA GLY A 386 15.79 40.90 17.35
C GLY A 386 14.66 40.44 16.46
N CYS A 387 13.51 40.13 17.04
CA CYS A 387 12.29 39.83 16.31
C CYS A 387 11.04 40.23 17.14
N ARG A 388 9.97 40.49 16.41
CA ARG A 388 8.62 40.59 16.92
C ARG A 388 7.84 39.34 16.65
N ILE A 389 7.24 38.74 17.66
CA ILE A 389 6.41 37.53 17.52
C ILE A 389 4.95 37.90 17.75
N GLU A 390 4.11 37.53 16.80
CA GLU A 390 2.67 37.77 16.83
C GLU A 390 1.90 36.47 16.56
N THR A 391 0.72 36.35 17.16
CA THR A 391 -0.23 35.25 16.91
C THR A 391 -1.64 35.85 16.79
N ALA A 392 -2.53 35.18 16.08
CA ALA A 392 -3.91 35.62 15.86
C ALA A 392 -4.66 35.81 17.21
N THR A 393 -4.37 34.98 18.19
CA THR A 393 -4.84 35.14 19.57
C THR A 393 -3.64 35.07 20.51
N PRO A 394 -3.53 35.93 21.59
CA PRO A 394 -2.41 35.91 22.50
C PRO A 394 -2.19 34.54 23.13
N GLN A 395 -1.06 33.91 22.84
CA GLN A 395 -0.69 32.59 23.37
C GLN A 395 0.77 32.54 23.81
N GLN A 396 1.13 31.50 24.56
CA GLN A 396 2.51 31.30 25.00
C GLN A 396 3.37 30.85 23.83
N VAL A 397 4.59 31.41 23.75
CA VAL A 397 5.59 31.08 22.73
C VAL A 397 6.94 30.89 23.42
N MET A 398 7.71 29.94 22.89
CA MET A 398 9.08 29.66 23.29
C MET A 398 10.04 29.85 22.13
N VAL A 399 11.21 30.38 22.41
CA VAL A 399 12.31 30.52 21.46
C VAL A 399 13.49 29.70 21.93
N PHE A 400 14.03 28.88 21.08
CA PHE A 400 15.16 28.00 21.35
C PHE A 400 16.34 28.34 20.44
N ASP A 401 17.55 28.09 20.88
CA ASP A 401 18.73 28.05 20.02
C ASP A 401 18.86 26.72 19.26
N VAL A 402 19.87 26.61 18.45
CA VAL A 402 20.13 25.39 17.63
C VAL A 402 20.44 24.14 18.46
N ASN A 403 20.79 24.29 19.72
CA ASN A 403 21.10 23.22 20.68
C ASN A 403 19.84 22.78 21.46
N GLY A 404 18.68 23.42 21.21
CA GLY A 404 17.45 23.15 21.94
C GLY A 404 17.33 23.85 23.29
N LYS A 405 18.28 24.76 23.65
CA LYS A 405 18.21 25.56 24.88
C LYS A 405 17.17 26.65 24.71
N THR A 406 16.26 26.78 25.65
CA THR A 406 15.29 27.87 25.69
C THR A 406 16.00 29.21 25.94
N ILE A 407 15.85 30.13 24.98
CA ILE A 407 16.41 31.48 25.02
C ILE A 407 15.39 32.46 25.56
N TRP A 408 14.12 32.27 25.26
CA TRP A 408 13.04 33.11 25.72
C TRP A 408 11.72 32.35 25.78
N THR A 409 10.86 32.75 26.72
CA THR A 409 9.48 32.30 26.87
C THR A 409 8.59 33.44 27.26
N GLY A 410 7.48 33.63 26.58
CA GLY A 410 6.52 34.70 26.89
C GLY A 410 5.22 34.55 26.10
N ARG A 411 4.35 35.56 26.23
CA ARG A 411 3.06 35.58 25.46
C ARG A 411 3.14 36.62 24.35
N THR A 412 2.48 36.30 23.25
CA THR A 412 2.38 37.21 22.10
C THR A 412 1.28 38.26 22.31
N PRO A 413 1.40 39.44 21.65
CA PRO A 413 2.57 39.88 20.88
C PRO A 413 3.76 40.26 21.76
N SER A 414 4.99 39.98 21.34
CA SER A 414 6.20 40.35 22.08
C SER A 414 7.35 40.70 21.14
N ASN A 415 8.19 41.67 21.58
CA ASN A 415 9.48 41.98 20.99
C ASN A 415 10.57 41.26 21.77
N ILE A 416 11.50 40.65 21.09
CA ILE A 416 12.58 39.87 21.69
C ILE A 416 13.90 40.33 21.09
N GLU A 417 14.85 40.67 21.94
CA GLU A 417 16.23 40.94 21.50
C GLU A 417 16.96 39.61 21.27
N LEU A 418 17.54 39.45 20.11
CA LEU A 418 18.29 38.26 19.71
C LEU A 418 19.60 38.64 19.03
N LYS A 419 20.68 37.97 19.36
CA LYS A 419 21.97 38.07 18.66
C LYS A 419 21.87 37.38 17.26
N HIS A 420 22.86 37.65 16.42
CA HIS A 420 22.96 36.91 15.18
C HIS A 420 23.03 35.40 15.42
N GLY A 421 22.17 34.65 14.77
CA GLY A 421 22.07 33.21 14.98
C GLY A 421 20.83 32.58 14.35
N VAL A 422 20.68 31.27 14.58
CA VAL A 422 19.50 30.51 14.14
C VAL A 422 18.71 30.12 15.36
N TYR A 423 17.41 30.37 15.31
CA TYR A 423 16.47 30.11 16.41
C TYR A 423 15.26 29.33 15.92
N ILE A 424 14.67 28.58 16.82
CA ILE A 424 13.39 27.89 16.63
C ILE A 424 12.34 28.59 17.50
N VAL A 425 11.27 29.07 16.91
CA VAL A 425 10.13 29.67 17.60
C VAL A 425 8.97 28.67 17.60
N ARG A 426 8.46 28.34 18.78
CA ARG A 426 7.35 27.39 18.95
C ARG A 426 6.21 28.02 19.73
N SER A 427 4.98 27.95 19.18
CA SER A 427 3.76 28.37 19.85
C SER A 427 3.14 27.25 20.72
N ALA A 428 2.27 27.63 21.66
CA ALA A 428 1.53 26.68 22.48
C ALA A 428 0.55 25.83 21.65
N SER A 429 0.09 26.34 20.49
CA SER A 429 -0.72 25.60 19.51
C SER A 429 0.07 24.56 18.73
N GLY A 430 1.39 24.49 18.91
CA GLY A 430 2.27 23.48 18.27
C GLY A 430 2.93 23.95 16.96
N GLU A 431 2.67 25.17 16.51
CA GLU A 431 3.34 25.74 15.34
C GLU A 431 4.81 26.00 15.61
N VAL A 432 5.65 25.74 14.62
CA VAL A 432 7.09 25.89 14.72
C VAL A 432 7.63 26.65 13.51
N LEU A 433 8.36 27.73 13.78
CA LEU A 433 9.05 28.52 12.77
C LEU A 433 10.56 28.57 13.03
N LYS A 434 11.35 28.56 11.96
CA LYS A 434 12.79 28.83 12.02
C LYS A 434 13.05 30.32 11.78
N LEU A 435 13.73 30.95 12.69
CA LEU A 435 14.20 32.32 12.57
C LEU A 435 15.72 32.33 12.36
N VAL A 436 16.18 33.03 11.35
CA VAL A 436 17.61 33.35 11.13
C VAL A 436 17.77 34.84 11.29
N LYS A 437 18.49 35.26 12.32
CA LYS A 437 18.83 36.65 12.61
C LYS A 437 20.21 37.01 12.04
#